data_617540756d0bea7ab3c0cc340e2d9a9e
#
_entry.id   617540756d0bea7ab3c0cc340e2d9a9e
#
_cell.length_a   1.000
_cell.length_b   1.000
_cell.length_c   1.000
_cell.angle_alpha   90.00
_cell.angle_beta   90.00
_cell.angle_gamma   90.00
#
_symmetry.space_group_name_H-M   'P 1'
#
loop_
_entity.id
_entity.type
_entity.pdbx_description
1 polymer ?
#
loop_
_entity_poly.entity_id
_entity_poly.type
_entity_poly.pdbx_seq_one_letter_code
_entity_poly.pdbx_strand_id
1 'polypeptide(L)'
;MAEKMNRRELMAEPAPAFPGMHKKGFLPRIRRRKKFLIRLFLGLFSLVVLYLLLAYVFLPALWKHYEYQASLENAPKVARKSFGKAGDPLNVGLVGSEQELREAMTAAGWIPAKPKKLSSGLKIVEKEVLRKKYPDAPVSSLFLWGRKQDLAFEQPAVDSPRQRHHVRFWRTDQHGTGGPPLWLGAASYDRSIGFSRINGEITHHIAPDVDSERDKLIADLEKAGQLIQKYQVTGVGLTFRATNGEGDWYYTDGELTIGVLNPRNAVPAGPAETLPNPGPVKVKNSLFARLRGLLKFFERF
;
A
#
# COMPACT_ATOMS: atom_id res chain seq x y z
N MET A 1 -90.39 87.80 1.42
CA MET A 1 -90.05 87.42 0.07
C MET A 1 -88.65 86.73 0.13
N ALA A 2 -88.61 85.48 0.04
CA ALA A 2 -87.40 84.72 0.20
C ALA A 2 -87.30 83.83 -1.05
N GLU A 3 -86.30 84.09 -1.88
CA GLU A 3 -86.02 83.38 -3.14
C GLU A 3 -85.24 82.09 -2.87
N LYS A 4 -85.84 80.99 -3.24
CA LYS A 4 -85.26 79.70 -3.17
C LYS A 4 -84.18 79.52 -4.26
N MET A 5 -82.93 79.54 -3.89
CA MET A 5 -81.85 79.23 -4.80
C MET A 5 -81.70 77.72 -4.92
N ASN A 6 -81.67 77.24 -6.16
CA ASN A 6 -81.74 75.87 -6.60
C ASN A 6 -80.37 75.09 -6.43
N ARG A 7 -80.37 74.10 -5.65
CA ARG A 7 -79.19 73.23 -5.38
C ARG A 7 -79.00 72.11 -6.43
N ARG A 8 -78.84 72.47 -7.70
CA ARG A 8 -78.72 71.48 -8.74
C ARG A 8 -77.71 71.82 -9.85
N GLU A 9 -76.55 72.36 -9.53
CA GLU A 9 -75.46 72.41 -10.54
C GLU A 9 -74.08 72.51 -9.86
N LEU A 10 -73.66 71.49 -9.25
CA LEU A 10 -72.26 71.22 -8.99
C LEU A 10 -72.01 69.68 -9.23
N MET A 11 -72.18 69.34 -10.50
CA MET A 11 -71.59 68.07 -10.95
C MET A 11 -70.10 68.30 -11.08
N ALA A 12 -69.33 67.76 -10.09
CA ALA A 12 -67.90 67.72 -10.15
C ALA A 12 -67.49 66.75 -11.29
N GLU A 13 -66.66 67.20 -12.19
CA GLU A 13 -66.02 66.40 -13.23
C GLU A 13 -65.25 65.26 -12.55
N PRO A 14 -65.34 64.00 -13.11
CA PRO A 14 -64.54 62.94 -12.61
C PRO A 14 -63.08 63.16 -12.90
N ALA A 15 -62.24 63.12 -11.89
CA ALA A 15 -60.78 63.21 -11.99
C ALA A 15 -60.24 62.20 -12.99
N PRO A 16 -59.21 62.59 -13.82
CA PRO A 16 -58.65 61.72 -14.79
C PRO A 16 -58.08 60.46 -14.12
N ALA A 17 -58.48 59.28 -14.65
CA ALA A 17 -57.97 57.98 -14.20
C ALA A 17 -56.47 57.88 -14.49
N PHE A 18 -55.65 57.79 -13.43
CA PHE A 18 -54.24 57.52 -13.56
C PHE A 18 -54.08 56.18 -14.26
N PRO A 19 -53.31 56.07 -15.36
CA PRO A 19 -53.03 54.73 -15.97
C PRO A 19 -52.38 53.83 -14.97
N GLY A 20 -53.05 52.71 -14.73
CA GLY A 20 -52.62 51.71 -13.75
C GLY A 20 -51.17 51.32 -13.94
N MET A 21 -50.33 51.57 -12.94
CA MET A 21 -49.03 50.94 -12.82
C MET A 21 -49.24 49.44 -12.77
N HIS A 22 -49.10 48.78 -13.92
CA HIS A 22 -48.92 47.34 -13.96
C HIS A 22 -47.66 47.00 -13.17
N LYS A 23 -47.82 46.61 -11.91
CA LYS A 23 -46.79 45.90 -11.14
C LYS A 23 -46.46 44.60 -11.86
N LYS A 24 -45.69 44.72 -12.98
CA LYS A 24 -45.16 43.54 -13.67
C LYS A 24 -44.31 42.75 -12.68
N GLY A 25 -44.85 41.67 -12.24
CA GLY A 25 -44.35 40.50 -11.56
C GLY A 25 -42.84 40.34 -11.37
N PHE A 26 -42.29 40.96 -10.30
CA PHE A 26 -40.93 40.64 -9.79
C PHE A 26 -40.91 39.31 -9.01
N LEU A 27 -42.04 38.86 -8.51
CA LEU A 27 -42.23 37.64 -7.70
C LEU A 27 -42.00 36.30 -8.44
N PRO A 28 -42.38 36.09 -9.71
CA PRO A 28 -42.19 34.80 -10.38
C PRO A 28 -40.72 34.48 -10.67
N ARG A 29 -39.84 35.49 -10.89
CA ARG A 29 -38.40 35.31 -11.15
C ARG A 29 -37.65 34.84 -9.90
N ILE A 30 -37.99 35.36 -8.72
CA ILE A 30 -37.37 34.98 -7.44
C ILE A 30 -37.74 33.55 -7.09
N ARG A 31 -39.01 33.16 -7.33
CA ARG A 31 -39.50 31.78 -7.05
C ARG A 31 -38.85 30.75 -7.97
N ARG A 32 -38.59 31.10 -9.25
CA ARG A 32 -37.87 30.25 -10.19
C ARG A 32 -36.39 30.09 -9.80
N ARG A 33 -35.72 31.16 -9.39
CA ARG A 33 -34.34 31.12 -8.89
C ARG A 33 -34.20 30.25 -7.61
N LYS A 34 -35.11 30.39 -6.63
CA LYS A 34 -35.13 29.55 -5.44
C LYS A 34 -35.30 28.06 -5.80
N LYS A 35 -36.23 27.71 -6.67
CA LYS A 35 -36.41 26.33 -7.12
C LYS A 35 -35.20 25.80 -7.86
N PHE A 36 -34.53 26.60 -8.66
CA PHE A 36 -33.28 26.22 -9.32
C PHE A 36 -32.16 25.98 -8.32
N LEU A 37 -31.94 26.85 -7.35
CA LEU A 37 -30.93 26.70 -6.32
C LEU A 37 -31.18 25.46 -5.44
N ILE A 38 -32.45 25.18 -5.09
CA ILE A 38 -32.80 23.98 -4.35
C ILE A 38 -32.49 22.73 -5.17
N ARG A 39 -32.83 22.71 -6.46
CA ARG A 39 -32.52 21.56 -7.34
C ARG A 39 -31.01 21.36 -7.50
N LEU A 40 -30.27 22.47 -7.66
CA LEU A 40 -28.81 22.44 -7.74
C LEU A 40 -28.20 21.90 -6.44
N PHE A 41 -28.68 22.39 -5.28
CA PHE A 41 -28.24 21.91 -3.98
C PHE A 41 -28.55 20.42 -3.78
N LEU A 42 -29.79 19.99 -4.10
CA LEU A 42 -30.16 18.56 -4.01
C LEU A 42 -29.33 17.70 -4.96
N GLY A 43 -29.03 18.20 -6.19
CA GLY A 43 -28.16 17.50 -7.11
C GLY A 43 -26.73 17.36 -6.59
N LEU A 44 -26.14 18.43 -6.07
CA LEU A 44 -24.82 18.40 -5.45
C LEU A 44 -24.79 17.50 -4.20
N PHE A 45 -25.82 17.61 -3.36
CA PHE A 45 -25.96 16.76 -2.18
C PHE A 45 -26.05 15.27 -2.58
N SER A 46 -26.86 14.94 -3.59
CA SER A 46 -26.97 13.58 -4.10
C SER A 46 -25.66 13.03 -4.66
N LEU A 47 -24.87 13.88 -5.35
CA LEU A 47 -23.54 13.50 -5.81
C LEU A 47 -22.58 13.23 -4.65
N VAL A 48 -22.61 14.05 -3.60
CA VAL A 48 -21.80 13.82 -2.40
C VAL A 48 -22.21 12.52 -1.70
N VAL A 49 -23.51 12.28 -1.52
CA VAL A 49 -24.03 11.03 -0.94
C VAL A 49 -23.62 9.82 -1.77
N LEU A 50 -23.77 9.91 -3.09
CA LEU A 50 -23.34 8.84 -4.00
C LEU A 50 -21.85 8.57 -3.89
N TYR A 51 -21.03 9.63 -3.87
CA TYR A 51 -19.58 9.52 -3.67
C TYR A 51 -19.26 8.81 -2.34
N LEU A 52 -19.89 9.22 -1.24
CA LEU A 52 -19.66 8.61 0.07
C LEU A 52 -20.07 7.13 0.09
N LEU A 53 -21.22 6.78 -0.50
CA LEU A 53 -21.66 5.40 -0.62
C LEU A 53 -20.68 4.56 -1.45
N LEU A 54 -20.25 5.07 -2.61
CA LEU A 54 -19.28 4.38 -3.46
C LEU A 54 -17.93 4.24 -2.74
N ALA A 55 -17.38 5.33 -2.18
CA ALA A 55 -16.03 5.35 -1.63
C ALA A 55 -15.92 4.59 -0.29
N TYR A 56 -16.96 4.61 0.56
CA TYR A 56 -16.87 4.08 1.93
C TYR A 56 -17.71 2.83 2.19
N VAL A 57 -18.61 2.46 1.28
CA VAL A 57 -19.45 1.27 1.43
C VAL A 57 -19.19 0.27 0.30
N PHE A 58 -19.48 0.65 -0.94
CA PHE A 58 -19.43 -0.30 -2.06
C PHE A 58 -18.03 -0.71 -2.46
N LEU A 59 -17.10 0.23 -2.61
CA LEU A 59 -15.72 -0.09 -2.98
C LEU A 59 -14.99 -0.89 -1.89
N PRO A 60 -15.07 -0.54 -0.59
CA PRO A 60 -14.48 -1.37 0.47
C PRO A 60 -15.12 -2.77 0.55
N ALA A 61 -16.44 -2.89 0.41
CA ALA A 61 -17.13 -4.19 0.42
C ALA A 61 -16.69 -5.08 -0.76
N LEU A 62 -16.61 -4.49 -1.96
CA LEU A 62 -16.09 -5.17 -3.14
C LEU A 62 -14.63 -5.58 -2.96
N TRP A 63 -13.82 -4.67 -2.38
CA TRP A 63 -12.40 -4.91 -2.19
C TRP A 63 -12.12 -6.05 -1.21
N LYS A 64 -12.90 -6.17 -0.12
CA LYS A 64 -12.81 -7.29 0.82
C LYS A 64 -12.93 -8.66 0.14
N HIS A 65 -13.69 -8.77 -0.94
CA HIS A 65 -13.78 -10.02 -1.70
C HIS A 65 -12.44 -10.43 -2.31
N TYR A 66 -11.65 -9.47 -2.79
CA TYR A 66 -10.33 -9.73 -3.37
C TYR A 66 -9.23 -9.89 -2.31
N GLU A 67 -9.40 -9.26 -1.14
CA GLU A 67 -8.48 -9.37 -0.01
C GLU A 67 -8.66 -10.69 0.77
N TYR A 68 -9.78 -11.37 0.61
CA TYR A 68 -10.06 -12.59 1.36
C TYR A 68 -9.23 -13.76 0.84
N GLN A 69 -8.32 -14.23 1.71
CA GLN A 69 -7.48 -15.41 1.49
C GLN A 69 -7.61 -16.31 2.70
N ALA A 70 -8.42 -17.39 2.60
CA ALA A 70 -8.75 -18.24 3.72
C ALA A 70 -7.52 -18.76 4.49
N SER A 71 -6.42 -19.04 3.80
CA SER A 71 -5.17 -19.52 4.40
C SER A 71 -4.29 -18.42 4.99
N LEU A 72 -4.53 -17.15 4.70
CA LEU A 72 -3.69 -16.01 5.09
C LEU A 72 -4.50 -14.90 5.79
N GLU A 73 -5.77 -15.13 6.12
CA GLU A 73 -6.68 -14.14 6.70
C GLU A 73 -6.12 -13.49 7.97
N ASN A 74 -5.42 -14.28 8.80
CA ASN A 74 -4.82 -13.83 10.05
C ASN A 74 -3.31 -13.57 9.94
N ALA A 75 -2.75 -13.54 8.73
CA ALA A 75 -1.34 -13.25 8.55
C ALA A 75 -1.05 -11.78 8.91
N PRO A 76 -0.07 -11.50 9.80
CA PRO A 76 0.35 -10.13 10.04
C PRO A 76 0.87 -9.50 8.75
N LYS A 77 0.52 -8.24 8.50
CA LYS A 77 0.97 -7.49 7.31
C LYS A 77 2.43 -7.02 7.40
N VAL A 78 2.95 -6.97 8.62
CA VAL A 78 4.28 -6.43 8.94
C VAL A 78 4.94 -7.29 9.99
N ALA A 79 6.21 -7.62 9.80
CA ALA A 79 7.02 -8.25 10.84
C ALA A 79 7.26 -7.26 12.01
N ARG A 80 7.65 -7.76 13.16
CA ARG A 80 7.90 -6.93 14.35
C ARG A 80 9.37 -7.04 14.80
N LYS A 81 9.89 -5.95 15.32
CA LYS A 81 11.16 -5.95 16.05
C LYS A 81 10.98 -6.55 17.45
N SER A 82 12.07 -6.91 18.13
CA SER A 82 12.06 -7.51 19.48
C SER A 82 11.25 -6.73 20.52
N PHE A 83 11.10 -5.42 20.35
CA PHE A 83 10.32 -4.54 21.23
C PHE A 83 8.88 -4.30 20.72
N GLY A 84 8.36 -5.16 19.84
CA GLY A 84 7.00 -5.08 19.32
C GLY A 84 6.74 -3.98 18.29
N LYS A 85 7.71 -3.11 17.99
CA LYS A 85 7.58 -2.08 16.95
C LYS A 85 7.55 -2.69 15.55
N ALA A 86 6.93 -1.98 14.61
CA ALA A 86 6.87 -2.41 13.22
C ALA A 86 8.27 -2.62 12.63
N GLY A 87 8.47 -3.76 11.97
CA GLY A 87 9.65 -4.07 11.17
C GLY A 87 9.35 -3.88 9.68
N ASP A 88 9.81 -4.85 8.88
CA ASP A 88 9.65 -4.83 7.43
C ASP A 88 8.27 -5.39 7.04
N PRO A 89 7.63 -4.87 5.96
CA PRO A 89 6.38 -5.39 5.47
C PRO A 89 6.54 -6.78 4.84
N LEU A 90 5.51 -7.61 4.93
CA LEU A 90 5.44 -8.86 4.16
C LEU A 90 5.09 -8.53 2.72
N ASN A 91 5.89 -8.98 1.76
CA ASN A 91 5.73 -8.69 0.35
C ASN A 91 6.04 -9.86 -0.59
N VAL A 92 6.57 -10.97 -0.07
CA VAL A 92 6.92 -12.14 -0.87
C VAL A 92 6.49 -13.43 -0.17
N GLY A 93 6.17 -14.47 -0.95
CA GLY A 93 5.95 -15.81 -0.47
C GLY A 93 6.63 -16.83 -1.37
N LEU A 94 7.09 -17.96 -0.79
CA LEU A 94 7.64 -19.08 -1.54
C LEU A 94 6.94 -20.36 -1.10
N VAL A 95 6.55 -21.19 -2.07
CA VAL A 95 5.95 -22.51 -1.83
C VAL A 95 6.97 -23.57 -2.17
N GLY A 96 7.32 -24.39 -1.19
CA GLY A 96 8.32 -25.45 -1.32
C GLY A 96 8.83 -25.93 0.04
N SER A 97 9.58 -27.02 0.06
CA SER A 97 10.28 -27.48 1.27
C SER A 97 11.39 -26.50 1.69
N GLU A 98 11.87 -26.61 2.91
CA GLU A 98 12.99 -25.79 3.39
C GLU A 98 14.25 -26.02 2.55
N GLN A 99 14.50 -27.26 2.16
CA GLN A 99 15.67 -27.62 1.36
C GLN A 99 15.58 -26.97 -0.03
N GLU A 100 14.44 -27.07 -0.70
CA GLU A 100 14.19 -26.41 -2.01
C GLU A 100 14.36 -24.91 -1.92
N LEU A 101 13.86 -24.27 -0.86
CA LEU A 101 14.02 -22.84 -0.64
C LEU A 101 15.49 -22.46 -0.50
N ARG A 102 16.27 -23.18 0.31
CA ARG A 102 17.71 -22.93 0.49
C ARG A 102 18.49 -23.10 -0.79
N GLU A 103 18.21 -24.16 -1.54
CA GLU A 103 18.84 -24.46 -2.84
C GLU A 103 18.49 -23.40 -3.87
N ALA A 104 17.22 -23.01 -3.98
CA ALA A 104 16.75 -21.99 -4.91
C ALA A 104 17.36 -20.61 -4.61
N MET A 105 17.39 -20.20 -3.34
CA MET A 105 18.01 -18.92 -2.94
C MET A 105 19.51 -18.92 -3.28
N THR A 106 20.21 -20.00 -3.01
CA THR A 106 21.65 -20.13 -3.34
C THR A 106 21.87 -20.09 -4.85
N ALA A 107 21.08 -20.80 -5.64
CA ALA A 107 21.15 -20.77 -7.10
C ALA A 107 20.85 -19.39 -7.69
N ALA A 108 19.98 -18.61 -7.03
CA ALA A 108 19.68 -17.23 -7.39
C ALA A 108 20.73 -16.21 -6.89
N GLY A 109 21.83 -16.66 -6.29
CA GLY A 109 22.93 -15.80 -5.82
C GLY A 109 22.69 -15.14 -4.46
N TRP A 110 21.73 -15.64 -3.69
CA TRP A 110 21.46 -15.21 -2.33
C TRP A 110 22.19 -16.13 -1.32
N ILE A 111 22.88 -15.53 -0.35
CA ILE A 111 23.65 -16.24 0.66
C ILE A 111 22.89 -16.26 2.00
N PRO A 112 22.99 -17.33 2.80
CA PRO A 112 22.41 -17.35 4.14
C PRO A 112 22.99 -16.24 5.01
N ALA A 113 22.11 -15.40 5.58
CA ALA A 113 22.51 -14.31 6.46
C ALA A 113 23.03 -14.84 7.81
N LYS A 114 24.15 -14.28 8.27
CA LYS A 114 24.73 -14.66 9.56
C LYS A 114 23.85 -14.15 10.71
N PRO A 115 23.49 -15.01 11.70
CA PRO A 115 22.72 -14.57 12.86
C PRO A 115 23.57 -13.61 13.72
N LYS A 116 22.92 -12.57 14.27
CA LYS A 116 23.55 -11.68 15.26
C LYS A 116 23.92 -12.53 16.49
N LYS A 117 25.22 -12.79 16.71
CA LYS A 117 25.67 -13.44 17.92
C LYS A 117 25.60 -12.45 19.07
N LEU A 118 24.94 -12.81 20.17
CA LEU A 118 24.99 -12.09 21.44
C LEU A 118 26.38 -12.30 22.05
N SER A 119 27.40 -11.60 21.57
CA SER A 119 28.69 -11.60 22.23
C SER A 119 28.89 -10.26 22.94
N SER A 120 29.33 -10.33 24.17
CA SER A 120 29.65 -9.22 25.08
C SER A 120 30.74 -8.25 24.57
N GLY A 121 31.16 -8.37 23.32
CA GLY A 121 32.10 -7.50 22.62
C GLY A 121 31.48 -6.47 21.68
N LEU A 122 30.17 -6.19 21.79
CA LEU A 122 29.38 -5.35 20.88
C LEU A 122 29.99 -3.97 20.59
N LYS A 123 30.61 -3.33 21.56
CA LYS A 123 31.19 -1.98 21.34
C LYS A 123 32.43 -1.94 20.45
N ILE A 124 33.15 -3.05 20.34
CA ILE A 124 34.37 -3.12 19.49
C ILE A 124 33.93 -3.43 18.03
N VAL A 125 32.94 -4.31 17.86
CA VAL A 125 32.38 -4.65 16.55
C VAL A 125 31.66 -3.44 15.93
N GLU A 126 30.97 -2.64 16.73
CA GLU A 126 30.31 -1.42 16.26
C GLU A 126 31.28 -0.39 15.66
N LYS A 127 32.44 -0.17 16.28
CA LYS A 127 33.46 0.74 15.76
C LYS A 127 34.13 0.22 14.48
N GLU A 128 34.27 -1.11 14.35
CA GLU A 128 34.84 -1.72 13.14
C GLU A 128 33.84 -1.75 11.98
N VAL A 129 32.53 -1.95 12.23
CA VAL A 129 31.47 -1.88 11.22
C VAL A 129 31.38 -0.49 10.58
N LEU A 130 31.61 0.57 11.35
CA LEU A 130 31.65 1.95 10.84
C LEU A 130 32.95 2.27 10.08
N ARG A 131 34.06 1.57 10.38
CA ARG A 131 35.39 1.86 9.82
C ARG A 131 35.79 0.97 8.66
N LYS A 132 35.35 -0.28 8.61
CA LYS A 132 35.69 -1.26 7.55
C LYS A 132 34.50 -1.52 6.65
N LYS A 133 34.78 -1.77 5.37
CA LYS A 133 33.87 -2.34 4.38
C LYS A 133 33.44 -3.75 4.86
N TYR A 134 32.36 -3.84 5.66
CA TYR A 134 31.89 -5.12 6.21
C TYR A 134 30.71 -5.63 5.41
N PRO A 135 30.90 -6.58 4.49
CA PRO A 135 29.77 -7.27 3.84
C PRO A 135 29.00 -8.19 4.81
N ASP A 136 29.57 -8.48 5.98
CA ASP A 136 29.09 -9.48 6.94
C ASP A 136 28.33 -8.89 8.14
N ALA A 137 27.77 -7.68 8.07
CA ALA A 137 27.01 -7.11 9.18
C ALA A 137 25.76 -7.99 9.46
N PRO A 138 25.59 -8.48 10.72
CA PRO A 138 24.52 -9.42 11.02
C PRO A 138 23.13 -8.77 10.82
N VAL A 139 22.22 -9.52 10.24
CA VAL A 139 20.83 -9.08 10.02
C VAL A 139 20.07 -9.07 11.35
N SER A 140 19.40 -7.95 11.68
CA SER A 140 18.57 -7.84 12.88
C SER A 140 17.44 -8.87 12.85
N SER A 141 17.15 -9.48 14.02
CA SER A 141 16.04 -10.41 14.13
C SER A 141 14.71 -9.68 14.01
N LEU A 142 13.81 -10.26 13.20
CA LEU A 142 12.41 -9.87 13.13
C LEU A 142 11.52 -11.03 13.58
N PHE A 143 10.32 -10.68 14.00
CA PHE A 143 9.36 -11.63 14.59
C PHE A 143 8.03 -11.58 13.83
N LEU A 144 7.48 -12.75 13.57
CA LEU A 144 6.14 -12.95 13.03
C LEU A 144 5.45 -14.00 13.89
N TRP A 145 4.19 -13.81 14.26
CA TRP A 145 3.46 -14.68 15.20
C TRP A 145 4.22 -14.93 16.52
N GLY A 146 4.95 -13.93 17.01
CA GLY A 146 5.75 -14.06 18.25
C GLY A 146 7.04 -14.87 18.13
N ARG A 147 7.36 -15.43 16.98
CA ARG A 147 8.59 -16.20 16.74
C ARG A 147 9.53 -15.50 15.76
N LYS A 148 10.82 -15.72 15.95
CA LYS A 148 11.89 -15.21 15.09
C LYS A 148 11.75 -15.83 13.69
N GLN A 149 12.30 -15.14 12.66
CA GLN A 149 12.41 -15.72 11.32
C GLN A 149 13.13 -17.07 11.34
N ASP A 150 12.63 -17.99 10.54
CA ASP A 150 13.22 -19.32 10.39
C ASP A 150 14.46 -19.26 9.50
N LEU A 151 14.37 -18.51 8.41
CA LEU A 151 15.44 -18.34 7.44
C LEU A 151 15.67 -16.85 7.15
N ALA A 152 16.91 -16.51 6.83
CA ALA A 152 17.26 -15.19 6.34
C ALA A 152 18.36 -15.33 5.28
N PHE A 153 18.24 -14.54 4.22
CA PHE A 153 19.22 -14.47 3.16
C PHE A 153 19.59 -13.02 2.86
N GLU A 154 20.78 -12.84 2.32
CA GLU A 154 21.27 -11.54 1.89
C GLU A 154 22.01 -11.68 0.56
N GLN A 155 22.04 -10.59 -0.18
CA GLN A 155 22.84 -10.47 -1.41
C GLN A 155 23.53 -9.09 -1.37
N PRO A 156 24.88 -9.02 -1.43
CA PRO A 156 25.59 -7.76 -1.46
C PRO A 156 25.18 -6.92 -2.68
N ALA A 157 25.04 -5.63 -2.50
CA ALA A 157 24.84 -4.70 -3.60
C ALA A 157 26.17 -4.53 -4.37
N VAL A 158 26.08 -4.44 -5.70
CA VAL A 158 27.26 -4.33 -6.58
C VAL A 158 28.03 -3.04 -6.31
N ASP A 159 27.32 -1.94 -6.04
CA ASP A 159 27.90 -0.59 -6.02
C ASP A 159 28.35 -0.13 -4.62
N SER A 160 27.98 -0.83 -3.57
CA SER A 160 28.31 -0.39 -2.21
C SER A 160 28.37 -1.54 -1.19
N PRO A 161 29.47 -1.69 -0.47
CA PRO A 161 29.60 -2.71 0.59
C PRO A 161 28.76 -2.40 1.84
N ARG A 162 28.09 -1.23 1.90
CA ARG A 162 27.18 -0.82 2.98
C ARG A 162 25.72 -1.06 2.66
N GLN A 163 25.45 -1.41 1.42
CA GLN A 163 24.12 -1.66 0.89
C GLN A 163 23.97 -3.13 0.57
N ARG A 164 22.80 -3.68 0.82
CA ARG A 164 22.50 -5.08 0.54
C ARG A 164 21.03 -5.31 0.38
N HIS A 165 20.73 -6.31 -0.41
CA HIS A 165 19.43 -6.92 -0.49
C HIS A 165 19.31 -7.91 0.65
N HIS A 166 18.17 -7.99 1.31
CA HIS A 166 17.94 -9.03 2.31
C HIS A 166 16.48 -9.47 2.33
N VAL A 167 16.25 -10.70 2.73
CA VAL A 167 14.93 -11.27 2.91
C VAL A 167 14.90 -12.19 4.13
N ARG A 168 13.80 -12.18 4.84
CA ARG A 168 13.53 -13.04 5.98
C ARG A 168 12.30 -13.86 5.70
N PHE A 169 12.30 -15.13 6.03
CA PHE A 169 11.19 -16.04 5.81
C PHE A 169 10.72 -16.67 7.11
N TRP A 170 9.40 -16.84 7.21
CA TRP A 170 8.71 -17.57 8.25
C TRP A 170 7.88 -18.68 7.60
N ARG A 171 8.09 -19.90 8.02
CA ARG A 171 7.25 -21.02 7.61
C ARG A 171 5.85 -20.81 8.19
N THR A 172 4.82 -20.91 7.37
CA THR A 172 3.44 -20.91 7.86
C THR A 172 3.04 -22.31 8.32
N ASP A 173 2.12 -22.38 9.28
CA ASP A 173 1.48 -23.66 9.64
C ASP A 173 0.42 -24.09 8.62
N GLN A 174 0.17 -23.24 7.65
CA GLN A 174 -0.77 -23.46 6.56
C GLN A 174 -0.10 -24.31 5.49
N HIS A 175 -0.52 -25.56 5.45
CA HIS A 175 -0.30 -26.39 4.28
C HIS A 175 -1.52 -26.19 3.37
N GLY A 176 -1.34 -25.78 2.14
CA GLY A 176 -2.38 -26.03 1.13
C GLY A 176 -2.67 -27.53 1.19
N THR A 177 -3.93 -27.95 1.23
CA THR A 177 -4.45 -29.32 1.36
C THR A 177 -3.44 -30.44 0.98
N GLY A 178 -2.46 -30.75 1.89
CA GLY A 178 -1.43 -31.76 1.66
C GLY A 178 -0.26 -31.36 0.76
N GLY A 179 -0.15 -30.09 0.34
CA GLY A 179 0.95 -29.58 -0.48
C GLY A 179 2.19 -29.14 0.30
N PRO A 180 3.24 -28.68 -0.40
CA PRO A 180 4.45 -28.16 0.24
C PRO A 180 4.15 -26.89 1.06
N PRO A 181 4.94 -26.60 2.11
CA PRO A 181 4.71 -25.46 2.98
C PRO A 181 4.84 -24.12 2.23
N LEU A 182 4.05 -23.12 2.67
CA LEU A 182 4.20 -21.73 2.28
C LEU A 182 5.14 -21.05 3.29
N TRP A 183 6.09 -20.29 2.75
CA TRP A 183 6.98 -19.40 3.48
C TRP A 183 6.58 -17.95 3.20
N LEU A 184 6.18 -17.21 4.24
CA LEU A 184 5.97 -15.78 4.11
C LEU A 184 7.28 -15.03 4.33
N GLY A 185 7.54 -14.03 3.49
CA GLY A 185 8.79 -13.30 3.49
C GLY A 185 8.62 -11.80 3.53
N ALA A 186 9.63 -11.14 4.11
CA ALA A 186 9.83 -9.70 4.08
C ALA A 186 11.16 -9.42 3.36
N ALA A 187 11.09 -8.96 2.12
CA ALA A 187 12.22 -8.54 1.31
C ALA A 187 12.39 -7.03 1.36
N SER A 188 13.59 -6.55 1.66
CA SER A 188 13.92 -5.14 1.79
C SER A 188 15.36 -4.86 1.34
N TYR A 189 15.60 -3.64 0.87
CA TYR A 189 16.93 -3.17 0.50
C TYR A 189 17.47 -2.22 1.56
N ASP A 190 18.60 -2.56 2.17
CA ASP A 190 19.32 -1.68 3.08
C ASP A 190 20.09 -0.63 2.27
N ARG A 191 19.57 0.60 2.24
CA ARG A 191 20.19 1.73 1.50
C ARG A 191 21.30 2.41 2.25
N SER A 192 21.30 2.35 3.57
CA SER A 192 22.30 3.00 4.43
C SER A 192 22.38 2.37 5.81
N ILE A 193 23.48 2.65 6.49
CA ILE A 193 23.69 2.31 7.90
C ILE A 193 23.60 3.60 8.71
N GLY A 194 22.89 3.55 9.84
CA GLY A 194 22.73 4.67 10.74
C GLY A 194 22.51 4.22 12.19
N PHE A 195 22.05 5.15 13.03
CA PHE A 195 21.71 4.85 14.41
C PHE A 195 20.21 4.64 14.58
N SER A 196 19.84 3.60 15.32
CA SER A 196 18.46 3.32 15.69
C SER A 196 17.86 4.46 16.50
N ARG A 197 16.71 4.94 16.09
CA ARG A 197 15.92 5.91 16.85
C ARG A 197 15.28 5.30 18.10
N ILE A 198 15.36 3.98 18.27
CA ILE A 198 14.74 3.24 19.36
C ILE A 198 15.69 3.10 20.54
N ASN A 199 16.93 2.67 20.27
CA ASN A 199 17.90 2.29 21.31
C ASN A 199 19.32 2.83 21.05
N GLY A 200 19.51 3.63 19.98
CA GLY A 200 20.82 4.22 19.64
C GLY A 200 21.84 3.23 19.08
N GLU A 201 21.51 1.95 18.92
CA GLU A 201 22.39 0.97 18.28
C GLU A 201 22.51 1.20 16.78
N ILE A 202 23.57 0.64 16.17
CA ILE A 202 23.72 0.64 14.71
C ILE A 202 22.61 -0.20 14.09
N THR A 203 21.91 0.41 13.15
CA THR A 203 20.82 -0.22 12.37
C THR A 203 20.96 0.10 10.89
N HIS A 204 20.22 -0.63 10.06
CA HIS A 204 20.11 -0.36 8.64
C HIS A 204 18.80 0.38 8.37
N HIS A 205 18.83 1.30 7.43
CA HIS A 205 17.68 2.04 6.93
C HIS A 205 17.27 1.49 5.60
N ILE A 206 16.00 1.08 5.47
CA ILE A 206 15.48 0.47 4.25
C ILE A 206 15.18 1.51 3.17
N ALA A 207 15.22 1.08 1.92
CA ALA A 207 14.75 1.90 0.81
C ALA A 207 13.23 2.00 0.83
N PRO A 208 12.66 3.13 0.37
CA PRO A 208 11.21 3.36 0.39
C PRO A 208 10.42 2.41 -0.52
N ASP A 209 10.95 2.04 -1.67
CA ASP A 209 10.30 1.16 -2.64
C ASP A 209 10.53 -0.32 -2.30
N VAL A 210 9.73 -0.87 -1.39
CA VAL A 210 9.88 -2.27 -0.97
C VAL A 210 9.39 -3.28 -2.03
N ASP A 211 8.57 -2.83 -2.98
CA ASP A 211 8.14 -3.67 -4.10
C ASP A 211 9.27 -3.94 -5.09
N SER A 212 10.21 -2.98 -5.25
CA SER A 212 11.41 -3.20 -6.06
C SER A 212 12.23 -4.39 -5.57
N GLU A 213 12.29 -4.57 -4.25
CA GLU A 213 13.06 -5.66 -3.67
C GLU A 213 12.34 -7.01 -3.80
N ARG A 214 11.02 -7.01 -3.59
CA ARG A 214 10.17 -8.17 -3.89
C ARG A 214 10.34 -8.62 -5.35
N ASP A 215 10.19 -7.67 -6.26
CA ASP A 215 10.26 -7.93 -7.70
C ASP A 215 11.63 -8.44 -8.12
N LYS A 216 12.70 -7.87 -7.52
CA LYS A 216 14.08 -8.33 -7.73
C LYS A 216 14.28 -9.77 -7.29
N LEU A 217 13.86 -10.11 -6.08
CA LEU A 217 14.00 -11.49 -5.55
C LEU A 217 13.30 -12.51 -6.46
N ILE A 218 12.06 -12.21 -6.88
CA ILE A 218 11.32 -13.09 -7.79
C ILE A 218 12.01 -13.20 -9.14
N ALA A 219 12.53 -12.10 -9.67
CA ALA A 219 13.27 -12.11 -10.94
C ALA A 219 14.60 -12.90 -10.85
N ASP A 220 15.31 -12.80 -9.74
CA ASP A 220 16.54 -13.58 -9.50
C ASP A 220 16.23 -15.09 -9.48
N LEU A 221 15.18 -15.50 -8.78
CA LEU A 221 14.73 -16.90 -8.72
C LEU A 221 14.26 -17.40 -10.11
N GLU A 222 13.53 -16.58 -10.85
CA GLU A 222 13.07 -16.91 -12.20
C GLU A 222 14.24 -17.06 -13.17
N LYS A 223 15.19 -16.11 -13.14
CA LYS A 223 16.42 -16.16 -13.94
C LYS A 223 17.27 -17.39 -13.66
N ALA A 224 17.28 -17.84 -12.40
CA ALA A 224 17.97 -19.06 -11.99
C ALA A 224 17.19 -20.35 -12.32
N GLY A 225 15.99 -20.27 -12.93
CA GLY A 225 15.14 -21.42 -13.25
C GLY A 225 14.52 -22.10 -12.04
N GLN A 226 14.45 -21.40 -10.92
CA GLN A 226 14.00 -21.95 -9.64
C GLN A 226 12.50 -21.81 -9.38
N LEU A 227 11.74 -21.17 -10.29
CA LEU A 227 10.30 -21.01 -10.22
C LEU A 227 9.62 -21.76 -11.37
N ILE A 228 8.54 -22.48 -11.04
CA ILE A 228 7.63 -23.07 -12.04
C ILE A 228 6.39 -22.19 -12.25
N GLN A 229 5.96 -21.46 -11.21
CA GLN A 229 4.78 -20.60 -11.27
C GLN A 229 4.95 -19.39 -10.35
N LYS A 230 4.33 -18.27 -10.72
CA LYS A 230 4.22 -17.07 -9.87
C LYS A 230 2.85 -16.42 -9.98
N TYR A 231 2.38 -15.86 -8.87
CA TYR A 231 1.12 -15.13 -8.80
C TYR A 231 1.12 -14.12 -7.66
N GLN A 232 0.15 -13.20 -7.66
CA GLN A 232 0.00 -12.22 -6.60
C GLN A 232 -1.23 -12.52 -5.74
N VAL A 233 -1.11 -12.22 -4.46
CA VAL A 233 -2.17 -12.34 -3.45
C VAL A 233 -2.39 -10.97 -2.83
N THR A 234 -3.62 -10.47 -2.98
CA THR A 234 -4.04 -9.17 -2.44
C THR A 234 -4.43 -9.30 -0.97
N GLY A 235 -4.21 -8.25 -0.18
CA GLY A 235 -4.70 -8.12 1.19
C GLY A 235 -3.76 -8.61 2.28
N VAL A 236 -2.71 -9.33 1.96
CA VAL A 236 -1.69 -9.78 2.94
C VAL A 236 -0.68 -8.68 3.23
N GLY A 237 -0.25 -7.93 2.23
CA GLY A 237 0.64 -6.77 2.40
C GLY A 237 -0.07 -5.51 2.91
N LEU A 238 0.69 -4.55 3.44
CA LEU A 238 0.21 -3.19 3.65
C LEU A 238 0.03 -2.50 2.31
N THR A 239 -1.00 -1.65 2.21
CA THR A 239 -1.26 -0.90 0.99
C THR A 239 -0.82 0.55 1.14
N PHE A 240 -0.14 1.06 0.13
CA PHE A 240 0.27 2.40 -0.16
C PHE A 240 1.47 2.89 0.64
N ARG A 241 1.34 3.41 1.85
CA ARG A 241 2.45 4.03 2.59
C ARG A 241 2.40 3.68 4.06
N ALA A 242 3.58 3.37 4.62
CA ALA A 242 3.74 3.18 6.05
C ALA A 242 5.13 3.60 6.51
N THR A 243 5.38 3.47 7.82
CA THR A 243 6.67 3.78 8.44
C THR A 243 7.05 2.62 9.36
N ASN A 244 8.29 2.16 9.27
CA ASN A 244 8.82 1.15 10.18
C ASN A 244 9.17 1.75 11.55
N GLY A 245 9.56 0.91 12.50
CA GLY A 245 9.91 1.33 13.85
C GLY A 245 11.16 2.22 13.95
N GLU A 246 12.01 2.27 12.93
CA GLU A 246 13.16 3.18 12.84
C GLU A 246 12.80 4.54 12.24
N GLY A 247 11.56 4.71 11.80
CA GLY A 247 11.08 5.92 11.18
C GLY A 247 11.35 5.99 9.67
N ASP A 248 11.77 4.88 9.05
CA ASP A 248 11.88 4.81 7.61
C ASP A 248 10.48 4.66 7.02
N TRP A 249 10.10 5.59 6.17
CA TRP A 249 8.89 5.48 5.41
C TRP A 249 9.11 4.56 4.19
N TYR A 250 8.08 3.84 3.82
CA TYR A 250 8.07 3.01 2.62
C TYR A 250 6.70 3.02 1.95
N TYR A 251 6.66 2.61 0.70
CA TYR A 251 5.44 2.46 -0.07
C TYR A 251 5.42 1.11 -0.79
N THR A 252 4.21 0.61 -1.03
CA THR A 252 3.95 -0.69 -1.63
C THR A 252 2.57 -0.74 -2.27
N ASP A 253 2.42 -1.56 -3.31
CA ASP A 253 1.13 -1.87 -3.94
C ASP A 253 0.25 -2.76 -3.05
N GLY A 254 0.80 -3.32 -1.97
CA GLY A 254 0.10 -4.20 -1.04
C GLY A 254 -0.05 -5.64 -1.52
N GLU A 255 0.54 -6.01 -2.66
CA GLU A 255 0.53 -7.37 -3.15
C GLU A 255 1.63 -8.22 -2.51
N LEU A 256 1.29 -9.44 -2.15
CA LEU A 256 2.24 -10.49 -1.83
C LEU A 256 2.50 -11.28 -3.12
N THR A 257 3.72 -11.25 -3.65
CA THR A 257 4.07 -12.10 -4.80
C THR A 257 4.51 -13.46 -4.32
N ILE A 258 3.82 -14.52 -4.75
CA ILE A 258 4.13 -15.90 -4.41
C ILE A 258 4.83 -16.56 -5.59
N GLY A 259 5.99 -17.18 -5.33
CA GLY A 259 6.68 -18.07 -6.23
C GLY A 259 6.52 -19.54 -5.79
N VAL A 260 6.16 -20.41 -6.71
CA VAL A 260 6.18 -21.86 -6.50
C VAL A 260 7.53 -22.36 -6.96
N LEU A 261 8.30 -22.94 -6.03
CA LEU A 261 9.64 -23.42 -6.31
C LEU A 261 9.63 -24.64 -7.24
N ASN A 262 10.65 -24.74 -8.07
CA ASN A 262 10.88 -25.88 -8.93
C ASN A 262 11.42 -27.06 -8.09
N PRO A 263 10.63 -28.13 -7.85
CA PRO A 263 11.06 -29.20 -6.95
C PRO A 263 12.28 -29.92 -7.54
N ARG A 264 13.44 -29.70 -6.91
CA ARG A 264 14.73 -30.31 -7.28
C ARG A 264 15.08 -30.19 -8.78
N ASN A 265 14.72 -29.06 -9.40
CA ASN A 265 14.87 -28.84 -10.84
C ASN A 265 14.17 -29.90 -11.71
N ALA A 266 13.04 -30.45 -11.22
CA ALA A 266 12.27 -31.48 -11.91
C ALA A 266 11.65 -30.99 -13.22
N VAL A 267 11.46 -29.66 -13.35
CA VAL A 267 10.96 -29.02 -14.58
C VAL A 267 12.16 -28.32 -15.24
N PRO A 268 12.35 -28.44 -16.58
CA PRO A 268 13.39 -27.70 -17.28
C PRO A 268 13.30 -26.20 -16.99
N ALA A 269 14.48 -25.57 -16.84
CA ALA A 269 14.54 -24.11 -16.63
C ALA A 269 13.84 -23.38 -17.78
N GLY A 270 12.89 -22.54 -17.43
CA GLY A 270 12.10 -21.73 -18.37
C GLY A 270 11.42 -20.58 -17.60
N PRO A 271 10.73 -19.68 -18.30
CA PRO A 271 9.97 -18.64 -17.64
C PRO A 271 8.84 -19.25 -16.81
N ALA A 272 8.72 -18.81 -15.56
CA ALA A 272 7.66 -19.27 -14.67
C ALA A 272 6.29 -18.89 -15.23
N GLU A 273 5.33 -19.83 -15.14
CA GLU A 273 3.94 -19.52 -15.46
C GLU A 273 3.43 -18.38 -14.59
N THR A 274 2.93 -17.31 -15.18
CA THR A 274 2.36 -16.18 -14.45
C THR A 274 0.85 -16.25 -14.43
N LEU A 275 0.25 -16.50 -13.26
CA LEU A 275 -1.19 -16.46 -13.11
C LEU A 275 -1.68 -15.01 -13.11
N PRO A 276 -2.72 -14.68 -13.89
CA PRO A 276 -3.20 -13.32 -14.03
C PRO A 276 -4.00 -12.88 -12.79
N ASN A 277 -3.79 -11.65 -12.37
CA ASN A 277 -4.63 -11.00 -11.36
C ASN A 277 -6.07 -10.79 -11.85
N PRO A 278 -7.06 -10.77 -10.93
CA PRO A 278 -8.41 -10.33 -11.24
C PRO A 278 -8.44 -8.90 -11.82
N GLY A 279 -9.44 -8.57 -12.63
CA GLY A 279 -9.56 -7.27 -13.30
C GLY A 279 -9.39 -6.05 -12.37
N PRO A 280 -10.12 -5.95 -11.25
CA PRO A 280 -9.99 -4.85 -10.30
C PRO A 280 -8.58 -4.74 -9.69
N VAL A 281 -7.92 -5.87 -9.40
CA VAL A 281 -6.53 -5.89 -8.90
C VAL A 281 -5.57 -5.37 -9.97
N LYS A 282 -5.75 -5.77 -11.24
CA LYS A 282 -4.96 -5.22 -12.37
C LYS A 282 -5.10 -3.71 -12.47
N VAL A 283 -6.32 -3.18 -12.34
CA VAL A 283 -6.57 -1.72 -12.37
C VAL A 283 -5.84 -1.04 -11.22
N LYS A 284 -5.98 -1.54 -9.98
CA LYS A 284 -5.27 -1.00 -8.80
C LYS A 284 -3.76 -1.00 -9.05
N ASN A 285 -3.18 -2.12 -9.49
CA ASN A 285 -1.75 -2.25 -9.70
C ASN A 285 -1.24 -1.30 -10.82
N SER A 286 -2.03 -1.11 -11.88
CA SER A 286 -1.71 -0.15 -12.94
C SER A 286 -1.72 1.31 -12.45
N LEU A 287 -2.69 1.68 -11.61
CA LEU A 287 -2.75 3.01 -11.00
C LEU A 287 -1.58 3.22 -10.05
N PHE A 288 -1.27 2.21 -9.24
CA PHE A 288 -0.12 2.26 -8.33
C PHE A 288 1.21 2.37 -9.07
N ALA A 289 1.39 1.65 -10.17
CA ALA A 289 2.61 1.72 -10.98
C ALA A 289 2.87 3.14 -11.52
N ARG A 290 1.82 3.87 -11.91
CA ARG A 290 1.92 5.29 -12.31
C ARG A 290 2.32 6.17 -11.13
N LEU A 291 1.70 5.97 -9.97
CA LEU A 291 2.00 6.70 -8.75
C LEU A 291 3.41 6.42 -8.25
N ARG A 292 3.86 5.16 -8.32
CA ARG A 292 5.22 4.73 -7.98
C ARG A 292 6.29 5.51 -8.77
N GLY A 293 6.04 5.78 -10.05
CA GLY A 293 6.91 6.63 -10.86
C GLY A 293 7.07 8.05 -10.29
N LEU A 294 5.98 8.66 -9.80
CA LEU A 294 6.01 9.96 -9.14
C LEU A 294 6.72 9.88 -7.78
N LEU A 295 6.46 8.85 -6.98
CA LEU A 295 7.10 8.67 -5.67
C LEU A 295 8.62 8.52 -5.80
N LYS A 296 9.11 7.76 -6.79
CA LYS A 296 10.55 7.65 -7.10
C LYS A 296 11.20 8.98 -7.48
N PHE A 297 10.45 9.88 -8.12
CA PHE A 297 10.95 11.22 -8.40
C PHE A 297 11.22 11.99 -7.10
N PHE A 298 10.32 11.91 -6.13
CA PHE A 298 10.46 12.59 -4.82
C PHE A 298 11.50 11.95 -3.89
N GLU A 299 11.91 10.70 -4.11
CA GLU A 299 13.00 10.07 -3.35
C GLU A 299 14.38 10.69 -3.60
N ARG A 300 14.52 11.41 -4.72
CA ARG A 300 15.78 12.03 -5.14
C ARG A 300 16.06 13.37 -4.48
N PHE A 301 15.08 13.91 -3.77
CA PHE A 301 15.16 15.18 -3.02
C PHE A 301 14.98 14.92 -1.52
#